data_3c15a8b126f13e2090aaea4b11a16928
#
_entry.id   3c15a8b126f13e2090aaea4b11a16928
#
_cell.length_a   1.000
_cell.length_b   1.000
_cell.length_c   1.000
_cell.angle_alpha   90.00
_cell.angle_beta   90.00
_cell.angle_gamma   90.00
#
_symmetry.space_group_name_H-M   'P 1'
#
loop_
_entity.id
_entity.type
_entity.pdbx_description
1 polymer ?
#
loop_
_entity_poly.entity_id
_entity_poly.type
_entity_poly.pdbx_seq_one_letter_code
_entity_poly.pdbx_strand_id
1 'polypeptide(L)'
;MAVAYKICVDCADPHRLATFWAGAMDYVVEDHSKLIQGLLDAGHITPEEVTTVEGQLSFRSAAAIRDPDDPVDPISGMGRGGRILFQVVPEAKTVKNRVHLDLHVGAEARAATVERLTKEGGTVLWEGQQGGSSWVTMADPEGNEFCVA
;
A
#
# COMPACT_ATOMS: atom_id res chain seq x y z
N MET A 1 0.18 16.74 -22.88
CA MET A 1 -0.71 16.41 -21.74
C MET A 1 -0.11 15.24 -20.98
N ALA A 2 -0.01 15.32 -19.66
CA ALA A 2 0.50 14.23 -18.85
C ALA A 2 -0.48 13.05 -18.83
N VAL A 3 0.07 11.83 -18.82
CA VAL A 3 -0.72 10.59 -18.69
C VAL A 3 -0.96 10.30 -17.22
N ALA A 4 -2.20 10.02 -16.84
CA ALA A 4 -2.51 9.57 -15.49
C ALA A 4 -1.92 8.17 -15.24
N TYR A 5 -1.42 7.94 -14.02
CA TYR A 5 -0.86 6.66 -13.62
C TYR A 5 -1.28 6.30 -12.20
N LYS A 6 -1.14 5.04 -11.85
CA LYS A 6 -1.19 4.54 -10.47
C LYS A 6 0.03 3.66 -10.20
N ILE A 7 0.39 3.52 -8.93
CA ILE A 7 1.38 2.55 -8.50
C ILE A 7 0.68 1.22 -8.26
N CYS A 8 1.27 0.14 -8.75
CA CYS A 8 0.82 -1.22 -8.47
C CYS A 8 1.98 -2.01 -7.87
N VAL A 9 1.74 -2.65 -6.73
CA VAL A 9 2.72 -3.46 -6.00
C VAL A 9 2.25 -4.90 -6.02
N ASP A 10 3.06 -5.77 -6.61
CA ASP A 10 2.84 -7.21 -6.59
C ASP A 10 3.20 -7.78 -5.21
N CYS A 11 2.40 -8.70 -4.69
CA CYS A 11 2.53 -9.20 -3.32
C CYS A 11 1.93 -10.59 -3.13
N ALA A 12 2.19 -11.18 -1.98
CA ALA A 12 1.52 -12.40 -1.52
C ALA A 12 0.26 -12.10 -0.71
N ASP A 13 0.30 -11.05 0.13
CA ASP A 13 -0.83 -10.66 1.00
C ASP A 13 -1.16 -9.16 0.82
N PRO A 14 -2.11 -8.84 -0.07
CA PRO A 14 -2.45 -7.46 -0.39
C PRO A 14 -3.05 -6.69 0.80
N HIS A 15 -3.79 -7.37 1.67
CA HIS A 15 -4.45 -6.72 2.81
C HIS A 15 -3.45 -6.34 3.90
N ARG A 16 -2.48 -7.20 4.17
CA ARG A 16 -1.38 -6.90 5.09
C ARG A 16 -0.54 -5.73 4.59
N LEU A 17 -0.18 -5.73 3.30
CA LEU A 17 0.58 -4.63 2.72
C LEU A 17 -0.21 -3.32 2.67
N ALA A 18 -1.50 -3.37 2.31
CA ALA A 18 -2.36 -2.19 2.32
C ALA A 18 -2.43 -1.56 3.72
N THR A 19 -2.58 -2.37 4.77
CA THR A 19 -2.59 -1.88 6.16
C THR A 19 -1.27 -1.24 6.54
N PHE A 20 -0.14 -1.88 6.25
CA PHE A 20 1.19 -1.34 6.54
C PHE A 20 1.43 0.00 5.82
N TRP A 21 1.18 0.04 4.52
CA TRP A 21 1.44 1.24 3.71
C TRP A 21 0.45 2.38 3.98
N ALA A 22 -0.80 2.06 4.33
CA ALA A 22 -1.75 3.07 4.80
C ALA A 22 -1.22 3.76 6.07
N GLY A 23 -0.73 2.98 7.05
CA GLY A 23 -0.08 3.52 8.24
C GLY A 23 1.20 4.29 7.94
N ALA A 24 2.03 3.82 7.00
CA ALA A 24 3.30 4.46 6.65
C ALA A 24 3.12 5.84 5.99
N MET A 25 2.04 6.03 5.24
CA MET A 25 1.77 7.23 4.44
C MET A 25 0.66 8.12 5.00
N ASP A 26 0.06 7.76 6.14
CA ASP A 26 -1.19 8.37 6.64
C ASP A 26 -2.32 8.33 5.60
N TYR A 27 -2.36 7.26 4.81
CA TYR A 27 -3.38 6.96 3.83
C TYR A 27 -4.50 6.11 4.46
N VAL A 28 -5.59 5.94 3.72
CA VAL A 28 -6.69 5.06 4.09
C VAL A 28 -6.81 3.89 3.12
N VAL A 29 -7.18 2.72 3.65
CA VAL A 29 -7.52 1.56 2.82
C VAL A 29 -8.86 1.84 2.13
N GLU A 30 -8.93 1.60 0.82
CA GLU A 30 -10.14 1.79 0.03
C GLU A 30 -11.21 0.77 0.41
N ASP A 31 -12.46 1.23 0.53
CA ASP A 31 -13.63 0.39 0.75
C ASP A 31 -14.34 0.10 -0.59
N HIS A 32 -14.21 -1.12 -1.06
CA HIS A 32 -14.84 -1.61 -2.30
C HIS A 32 -16.11 -2.43 -2.05
N SER A 33 -16.63 -2.47 -0.82
CA SER A 33 -17.77 -3.33 -0.43
C SER A 33 -18.98 -3.17 -1.36
N LYS A 34 -19.32 -1.93 -1.70
CA LYS A 34 -20.45 -1.61 -2.57
C LYS A 34 -20.24 -2.10 -4.01
N LEU A 35 -19.07 -1.91 -4.56
CA LEU A 35 -18.68 -2.42 -5.86
C LEU A 35 -18.73 -3.95 -5.89
N ILE A 36 -18.13 -4.60 -4.89
CA ILE A 36 -18.06 -6.05 -4.78
C ILE A 36 -19.46 -6.65 -4.70
N GLN A 37 -20.34 -6.09 -3.87
CA GLN A 37 -21.72 -6.55 -3.78
C GLN A 37 -22.44 -6.45 -5.12
N GLY A 38 -22.30 -5.34 -5.82
CA GLY A 38 -22.89 -5.17 -7.17
C GLY A 38 -22.34 -6.18 -8.19
N LEU A 39 -21.05 -6.50 -8.14
CA LEU A 39 -20.43 -7.50 -9.01
C LEU A 39 -20.90 -8.93 -8.70
N LEU A 40 -21.08 -9.27 -7.42
CA LEU A 40 -21.65 -10.55 -6.98
C LEU A 40 -23.11 -10.68 -7.45
N ASP A 41 -23.92 -9.66 -7.23
CA ASP A 41 -25.34 -9.65 -7.61
C ASP A 41 -25.53 -9.77 -9.13
N ALA A 42 -24.61 -9.20 -9.91
CA ALA A 42 -24.59 -9.30 -11.37
C ALA A 42 -23.95 -10.59 -11.90
N GLY A 43 -23.34 -11.43 -11.03
CA GLY A 43 -22.67 -12.65 -11.43
C GLY A 43 -21.35 -12.44 -12.18
N HIS A 44 -20.73 -11.27 -12.06
CA HIS A 44 -19.44 -10.96 -12.69
C HIS A 44 -18.25 -11.52 -11.92
N ILE A 45 -18.42 -11.74 -10.63
CA ILE A 45 -17.45 -12.41 -9.76
C ILE A 45 -18.15 -13.47 -8.91
N THR A 46 -17.37 -14.39 -8.36
CA THR A 46 -17.86 -15.48 -7.51
C THR A 46 -17.52 -15.23 -6.03
N PRO A 47 -18.21 -15.88 -5.07
CA PRO A 47 -17.89 -15.80 -3.66
C PRO A 47 -16.45 -16.19 -3.30
N GLU A 48 -15.83 -17.07 -4.10
CA GLU A 48 -14.44 -17.50 -3.91
C GLU A 48 -13.42 -16.39 -4.17
N GLU A 49 -13.80 -15.38 -4.97
CA GLU A 49 -12.95 -14.20 -5.27
C GLU A 49 -13.03 -13.13 -4.20
N VAL A 50 -13.90 -13.31 -3.20
CA VAL A 50 -14.20 -12.35 -2.15
C VAL A 50 -13.77 -12.89 -0.79
N THR A 51 -13.43 -11.99 0.11
CA THR A 51 -13.14 -12.25 1.51
C THR A 51 -13.73 -11.15 2.39
N THR A 52 -13.64 -11.31 3.70
CA THR A 52 -14.02 -10.27 4.66
C THR A 52 -12.76 -9.83 5.42
N VAL A 53 -12.50 -8.53 5.42
CA VAL A 53 -11.39 -7.91 6.15
C VAL A 53 -11.99 -6.84 7.05
N GLU A 54 -11.77 -6.93 8.36
CA GLU A 54 -12.32 -6.01 9.36
C GLU A 54 -13.84 -5.75 9.22
N GLY A 55 -14.57 -6.79 8.84
CA GLY A 55 -16.03 -6.72 8.66
C GLY A 55 -16.51 -6.17 7.32
N GLN A 56 -15.60 -5.82 6.41
CA GLN A 56 -15.93 -5.30 5.07
C GLN A 56 -15.66 -6.34 3.99
N LEU A 57 -16.55 -6.41 2.98
CA LEU A 57 -16.31 -7.19 1.78
C LEU A 57 -15.08 -6.64 1.04
N SER A 58 -14.17 -7.53 0.70
CA SER A 58 -12.92 -7.19 0.03
C SER A 58 -12.60 -8.20 -1.07
N PHE A 59 -11.92 -7.75 -2.12
CA PHE A 59 -11.35 -8.69 -3.09
C PHE A 59 -10.29 -9.55 -2.41
N ARG A 60 -10.31 -10.84 -2.65
CA ARG A 60 -9.29 -11.76 -2.10
C ARG A 60 -7.90 -11.47 -2.67
N SER A 61 -7.84 -11.08 -3.94
CA SER A 61 -6.60 -10.94 -4.70
C SER A 61 -6.03 -9.52 -4.74
N ALA A 62 -6.71 -8.53 -4.17
CA ALA A 62 -6.27 -7.14 -4.25
C ALA A 62 -6.79 -6.28 -3.09
N ALA A 63 -6.01 -5.26 -2.73
CA ALA A 63 -6.39 -4.16 -1.86
C ALA A 63 -5.75 -2.88 -2.37
N ALA A 64 -6.27 -1.73 -2.00
CA ALA A 64 -5.68 -0.46 -2.39
C ALA A 64 -5.74 0.55 -1.25
N ILE A 65 -4.86 1.53 -1.31
CA ILE A 65 -4.83 2.68 -0.42
C ILE A 65 -4.89 3.97 -1.23
N ARG A 66 -5.37 5.02 -0.62
CA ARG A 66 -5.46 6.35 -1.21
C ARG A 66 -5.20 7.45 -0.18
N ASP A 67 -4.86 8.63 -0.66
CA ASP A 67 -4.88 9.83 0.17
C ASP A 67 -6.32 10.07 0.67
N PRO A 68 -6.54 10.29 1.97
CA PRO A 68 -7.87 10.56 2.52
C PRO A 68 -8.54 11.81 1.94
N ASP A 69 -7.76 12.79 1.51
CA ASP A 69 -8.25 14.07 0.98
C ASP A 69 -8.55 14.01 -0.54
N ASP A 70 -8.14 12.95 -1.23
CA ASP A 70 -8.43 12.78 -2.65
C ASP A 70 -9.91 12.48 -2.92
N PRO A 71 -10.46 12.99 -4.04
CA PRO A 71 -11.80 12.61 -4.47
C PRO A 71 -11.95 11.10 -4.66
N VAL A 72 -13.10 10.58 -4.26
CA VAL A 72 -13.43 9.16 -4.31
C VAL A 72 -14.61 8.92 -5.26
N ASP A 73 -14.51 7.86 -6.05
CA ASP A 73 -15.65 7.39 -6.80
C ASP A 73 -16.71 6.78 -5.86
N PRO A 74 -17.95 7.29 -5.82
CA PRO A 74 -18.94 6.87 -4.83
C PRO A 74 -19.50 5.46 -5.05
N ILE A 75 -19.27 4.87 -6.22
CA ILE A 75 -19.72 3.51 -6.55
C ILE A 75 -18.63 2.50 -6.27
N SER A 76 -17.43 2.73 -6.80
CA SER A 76 -16.32 1.79 -6.70
C SER A 76 -15.51 1.94 -5.40
N GLY A 77 -15.57 3.09 -4.73
CA GLY A 77 -14.71 3.42 -3.60
C GLY A 77 -13.26 3.75 -3.99
N MET A 78 -12.96 3.82 -5.29
CA MET A 78 -11.61 4.10 -5.78
C MET A 78 -11.25 5.58 -5.66
N GLY A 79 -10.07 5.87 -5.14
CA GLY A 79 -9.50 7.21 -5.15
C GLY A 79 -9.17 7.65 -6.57
N ARG A 80 -9.36 8.94 -6.85
CA ARG A 80 -9.11 9.55 -8.16
C ARG A 80 -7.77 10.31 -8.23
N GLY A 81 -6.99 10.25 -7.16
CA GLY A 81 -5.66 10.87 -7.06
C GLY A 81 -4.54 9.84 -6.90
N GLY A 82 -3.64 10.12 -5.96
CA GLY A 82 -2.51 9.23 -5.68
C GLY A 82 -2.94 7.98 -4.93
N ARG A 83 -3.19 6.89 -5.64
CA ARG A 83 -3.52 5.60 -5.03
C ARG A 83 -2.47 4.54 -5.34
N ILE A 84 -2.33 3.57 -4.42
CA ILE A 84 -1.48 2.40 -4.59
C ILE A 84 -2.35 1.15 -4.52
N LEU A 85 -2.23 0.30 -5.54
CA LEU A 85 -2.89 -1.01 -5.60
C LEU A 85 -1.88 -2.09 -5.21
N PHE A 86 -2.29 -3.00 -4.33
CA PHE A 86 -1.58 -4.23 -4.00
C PHE A 86 -2.34 -5.39 -4.61
N GLN A 87 -1.65 -6.24 -5.37
CA GLN A 87 -2.28 -7.38 -6.03
C GLN A 87 -1.47 -8.66 -5.85
N VAL A 88 -2.18 -9.76 -5.65
CA VAL A 88 -1.56 -11.08 -5.49
C VAL A 88 -0.92 -11.54 -6.79
N VAL A 89 0.32 -11.98 -6.69
CA VAL A 89 1.04 -12.67 -7.75
C VAL A 89 1.68 -13.95 -7.19
N PRO A 90 1.92 -14.98 -8.01
CA PRO A 90 2.54 -16.22 -7.54
C PRO A 90 4.05 -16.07 -7.28
N GLU A 91 4.70 -15.09 -7.87
CA GLU A 91 6.14 -14.89 -7.75
C GLU A 91 6.50 -14.25 -6.41
N ALA A 92 7.42 -14.87 -5.68
CA ALA A 92 7.96 -14.29 -4.46
C ALA A 92 8.98 -13.17 -4.77
N LYS A 93 9.05 -12.18 -3.88
CA LYS A 93 10.10 -11.16 -3.89
C LYS A 93 11.45 -11.81 -3.56
N THR A 94 12.41 -11.76 -4.48
CA THR A 94 13.74 -12.38 -4.31
C THR A 94 14.91 -11.44 -4.53
N VAL A 95 14.76 -10.38 -5.32
CA VAL A 95 15.82 -9.41 -5.62
C VAL A 95 15.42 -8.01 -5.14
N LYS A 96 16.42 -7.12 -4.99
CA LYS A 96 16.17 -5.73 -4.60
C LYS A 96 15.24 -5.03 -5.60
N ASN A 97 14.26 -4.28 -5.08
CA ASN A 97 13.40 -3.44 -5.91
C ASN A 97 14.23 -2.40 -6.68
N ARG A 98 13.92 -2.21 -7.96
CA ARG A 98 14.53 -1.17 -8.80
C ARG A 98 13.80 0.17 -8.67
N VAL A 99 12.51 0.13 -8.36
CA VAL A 99 11.69 1.30 -8.02
C VAL A 99 11.31 1.17 -6.55
N HIS A 100 11.54 2.20 -5.77
CA HIS A 100 11.18 2.27 -4.36
C HIS A 100 10.55 3.63 -4.03
N LEU A 101 9.77 3.67 -2.97
CA LEU A 101 9.20 4.90 -2.44
C LEU A 101 10.14 5.50 -1.40
N ASP A 102 10.26 6.81 -1.39
CA ASP A 102 10.99 7.56 -0.38
C ASP A 102 9.99 8.44 0.38
N LEU A 103 9.77 8.13 1.66
CA LEU A 103 8.86 8.85 2.53
C LEU A 103 9.58 10.05 3.12
N HIS A 104 9.13 11.24 2.78
CA HIS A 104 9.70 12.50 3.28
C HIS A 104 8.96 12.95 4.54
N VAL A 105 9.40 12.44 5.68
CA VAL A 105 8.78 12.77 6.99
C VAL A 105 9.52 13.89 7.73
N GLY A 106 10.72 14.23 7.27
CA GLY A 106 11.59 15.23 7.90
C GLY A 106 12.47 14.64 9.01
N ALA A 107 13.61 15.27 9.23
CA ALA A 107 14.64 14.77 10.15
C ALA A 107 14.14 14.58 11.59
N GLU A 108 13.25 15.43 12.06
CA GLU A 108 12.72 15.38 13.43
C GLU A 108 11.78 14.18 13.64
N ALA A 109 10.94 13.86 12.65
CA ALA A 109 9.96 12.77 12.73
C ALA A 109 10.54 11.40 12.34
N ARG A 110 11.70 11.36 11.67
CA ARG A 110 12.26 10.14 11.08
C ARG A 110 12.45 9.00 12.10
N ALA A 111 13.07 9.27 13.25
CA ALA A 111 13.34 8.24 14.24
C ALA A 111 12.04 7.62 14.79
N ALA A 112 11.04 8.44 15.12
CA ALA A 112 9.76 7.99 15.61
C ALA A 112 8.98 7.20 14.51
N THR A 113 9.07 7.64 13.26
CA THR A 113 8.47 6.93 12.12
C THR A 113 9.09 5.55 11.94
N VAL A 114 10.43 5.45 11.93
CA VAL A 114 11.14 4.17 11.82
C VAL A 114 10.77 3.22 12.95
N GLU A 115 10.71 3.71 14.21
CA GLU A 115 10.30 2.90 15.35
C GLU A 115 8.86 2.39 15.19
N ARG A 116 7.94 3.25 14.79
CA ARG A 116 6.53 2.87 14.55
C ARG A 116 6.42 1.82 13.46
N LEU A 117 7.02 2.06 12.29
CA LEU A 117 6.97 1.14 11.16
C LEU A 117 7.61 -0.23 11.48
N THR A 118 8.66 -0.25 12.33
CA THR A 118 9.25 -1.49 12.81
C THR A 118 8.27 -2.31 13.65
N LYS A 119 7.49 -1.66 14.53
CA LYS A 119 6.42 -2.31 15.31
C LYS A 119 5.28 -2.84 14.43
N GLU A 120 5.03 -2.19 13.30
CA GLU A 120 3.99 -2.57 12.33
C GLU A 120 4.44 -3.65 11.33
N GLY A 121 5.68 -4.13 11.44
CA GLY A 121 6.20 -5.25 10.64
C GLY A 121 7.25 -4.87 9.61
N GLY A 122 7.69 -3.61 9.57
CA GLY A 122 8.85 -3.18 8.78
C GLY A 122 10.17 -3.62 9.39
N THR A 123 11.22 -3.67 8.59
CA THR A 123 12.57 -4.04 9.03
C THR A 123 13.55 -2.95 8.61
N VAL A 124 14.39 -2.47 9.53
CA VAL A 124 15.50 -1.59 9.20
C VAL A 124 16.59 -2.40 8.50
N LEU A 125 17.03 -1.94 7.34
CA LEU A 125 18.08 -2.59 6.54
C LEU A 125 19.43 -1.89 6.71
N TRP A 126 19.48 -0.58 6.45
CA TRP A 126 20.69 0.25 6.63
C TRP A 126 20.34 1.73 6.70
N GLU A 127 21.29 2.50 7.17
CA GLU A 127 21.24 3.96 7.12
C GLU A 127 22.09 4.47 5.96
N GLY A 128 21.61 5.51 5.28
CA GLY A 128 22.30 6.16 4.19
C GLY A 128 22.53 7.64 4.46
N GLN A 129 23.59 8.17 3.85
CA GLN A 129 23.91 9.59 3.94
C GLN A 129 24.57 10.06 2.64
N GLN A 130 24.12 11.17 2.09
CA GLN A 130 24.71 11.76 0.90
C GLN A 130 24.35 13.25 0.79
N GLY A 131 25.32 14.09 0.47
CA GLY A 131 25.09 15.51 0.19
C GLY A 131 24.44 16.29 1.34
N GLY A 132 24.70 15.94 2.58
CA GLY A 132 24.07 16.54 3.75
C GLY A 132 22.68 15.99 4.09
N SER A 133 22.12 15.14 3.25
CA SER A 133 20.87 14.41 3.51
C SER A 133 21.16 13.05 4.11
N SER A 134 20.25 12.57 4.94
CA SER A 134 20.33 11.23 5.54
C SER A 134 18.95 10.56 5.53
N TRP A 135 18.94 9.24 5.46
CA TRP A 135 17.74 8.43 5.44
C TRP A 135 17.96 7.07 6.09
N VAL A 136 16.88 6.39 6.41
CA VAL A 136 16.88 4.98 6.82
C VAL A 136 16.21 4.17 5.73
N THR A 137 16.90 3.18 5.19
CA THR A 137 16.31 2.20 4.28
C THR A 137 15.68 1.08 5.09
N MET A 138 14.41 0.82 4.82
CA MET A 138 13.61 -0.22 5.45
C MET A 138 13.09 -1.20 4.41
N ALA A 139 12.64 -2.34 4.87
CA ALA A 139 11.79 -3.26 4.10
C ALA A 139 10.39 -3.29 4.68
N ASP A 140 9.38 -3.37 3.83
CA ASP A 140 8.01 -3.65 4.22
C ASP A 140 7.83 -5.12 4.66
N PRO A 141 6.64 -5.55 5.14
CA PRO A 141 6.43 -6.92 5.60
C PRO A 141 6.71 -8.03 4.58
N GLU A 142 6.81 -7.70 3.29
CA GLU A 142 7.17 -8.66 2.23
C GLU A 142 8.56 -8.43 1.65
N GLY A 143 9.36 -7.56 2.27
CA GLY A 143 10.76 -7.33 1.89
C GLY A 143 10.95 -6.25 0.81
N ASN A 144 9.93 -5.48 0.45
CA ASN A 144 10.08 -4.37 -0.48
C ASN A 144 10.83 -3.23 0.18
N GLU A 145 11.95 -2.82 -0.42
CA GLU A 145 12.79 -1.75 0.09
C GLU A 145 12.15 -0.38 -0.16
N PHE A 146 12.22 0.48 0.85
CA PHE A 146 11.81 1.88 0.80
C PHE A 146 12.67 2.73 1.75
N CYS A 147 12.61 4.05 1.62
CA CYS A 147 13.40 4.96 2.46
C CYS A 147 12.49 5.84 3.33
N VAL A 148 12.99 6.20 4.50
CA VAL A 148 12.41 7.20 5.40
C VAL A 148 13.43 8.32 5.57
N ALA A 149 13.11 9.53 5.05
CA ALA A 149 14.00 10.68 5.02
C ALA A 149 13.41 11.90 5.75
#